data_2b86e5351dd3f2a194278ce0513e3fb1
#
_entry.id   2b86e5351dd3f2a194278ce0513e3fb1
#
_cell.length_a   1.000
_cell.length_b   1.000
_cell.length_c   1.000
_cell.angle_alpha   90.00
_cell.angle_beta   90.00
_cell.angle_gamma   90.00
#
_symmetry.space_group_name_H-M   'P 1'
#
loop_
_entity.id
_entity.type
_entity.pdbx_description
1 polymer ?
#
loop_
_entity_poly.entity_id
_entity_poly.type
_entity_poly.pdbx_seq_one_letter_code
_entity_poly.pdbx_strand_id
1 'polypeptide(L)'
;MSNFSRRQAINLGAVGAAGVAAAMAGRKAQAQSEPLSQPEVNSDGRFAGKVVLITGATSGIGEATARLFAAEGATVHFCGRRQELGQQVAQSIVDAGGKATYQPADVRNEDEVKAFVNGCVDRYGTIDVAFNNAGIESSPKTIAEQTFEEWENVMNTNARGVFLSMKYELPVMLDTGGGAIINNSSVSGHVGFSTISPYSASKHAVISLTKVAALEYADKNIRVNSISPGAVDTPMLRRALSAWNTDLETVAQDYPIKRIVAPEEIARGVMWLASAEPIAVVGTDIDATGGYLTK
;
A
#
# COMPACT_ATOMS: atom_id res chain seq x y z
N MET A 1 13.35 45.01 -0.95
CA MET A 1 14.30 44.05 -1.50
C MET A 1 15.07 43.43 -0.36
N SER A 2 14.59 42.32 0.20
CA SER A 2 15.24 41.64 1.31
C SER A 2 15.74 40.27 0.81
N ASN A 3 17.07 40.13 0.89
CA ASN A 3 17.80 38.94 0.49
C ASN A 3 17.44 37.73 1.39
N PHE A 4 16.72 36.80 0.87
CA PHE A 4 16.58 35.45 1.48
C PHE A 4 17.87 34.66 1.21
N SER A 5 18.64 34.45 2.26
CA SER A 5 19.90 33.70 2.22
C SER A 5 19.65 32.20 2.14
N ARG A 6 20.31 31.52 1.18
CA ARG A 6 20.35 30.07 0.97
C ARG A 6 20.91 29.24 2.14
N ARG A 7 21.12 29.83 3.30
CA ARG A 7 21.71 29.19 4.50
C ARG A 7 20.72 28.71 5.54
N GLN A 8 19.41 28.93 5.38
CA GLN A 8 18.39 28.51 6.34
C GLN A 8 17.74 27.14 6.04
N ALA A 9 18.10 26.49 4.94
CA ALA A 9 17.57 25.16 4.57
C ALA A 9 18.41 23.97 5.06
N ILE A 10 19.44 24.19 5.87
CA ILE A 10 20.38 23.14 6.32
C ILE A 10 20.35 22.87 7.85
N ASN A 11 19.47 23.50 8.60
CA ASN A 11 19.43 23.38 10.05
C ASN A 11 18.24 22.57 10.61
N LEU A 12 17.94 21.40 10.02
CA LEU A 12 17.12 20.35 10.67
C LEU A 12 17.96 19.10 11.00
N GLY A 13 19.21 19.26 11.24
CA GLY A 13 20.18 18.21 11.56
C GLY A 13 21.11 18.46 12.75
N ALA A 14 20.76 19.34 13.66
CA ALA A 14 21.57 19.50 14.88
C ALA A 14 20.77 20.15 16.01
N VAL A 15 19.99 19.36 16.75
CA VAL A 15 19.66 19.72 18.14
C VAL A 15 20.54 18.89 19.05
N GLY A 16 21.35 19.61 19.78
CA GLY A 16 22.51 19.19 20.53
C GLY A 16 22.28 18.12 21.58
N ALA A 17 23.28 17.27 21.66
CA ALA A 17 23.57 16.46 22.83
C ALA A 17 24.01 17.34 24.00
N ALA A 18 23.11 17.55 24.96
CA ALA A 18 23.52 17.84 26.36
C ALA A 18 22.31 17.67 27.30
N GLY A 19 22.34 16.62 28.10
CA GLY A 19 21.67 16.57 29.39
C GLY A 19 20.25 16.00 29.40
N VAL A 20 20.09 14.68 29.43
CA VAL A 20 19.37 13.93 30.47
C VAL A 20 19.76 12.45 30.34
N ALA A 21 20.86 12.10 31.03
CA ALA A 21 21.15 10.73 31.40
C ALA A 21 20.45 10.45 32.73
N ALA A 22 19.20 10.00 32.68
CA ALA A 22 18.55 9.28 33.77
C ALA A 22 17.30 8.55 33.27
N ALA A 23 17.27 7.24 33.45
CA ALA A 23 16.10 6.37 33.43
C ALA A 23 15.47 6.05 32.09
N MET A 24 16.19 5.37 31.18
CA MET A 24 15.60 4.49 30.20
C MET A 24 16.10 3.06 30.36
N ALA A 25 15.83 2.46 31.52
CA ALA A 25 15.82 1.02 31.67
C ALA A 25 14.47 0.50 31.16
N GLY A 26 14.49 -0.19 30.04
CA GLY A 26 13.52 -1.20 29.70
C GLY A 26 12.09 -0.77 29.39
N ARG A 27 11.85 -0.41 28.15
CA ARG A 27 10.64 -0.82 27.43
C ARG A 27 10.95 -0.83 25.93
N LYS A 28 11.42 -1.96 25.41
CA LYS A 28 11.18 -2.33 24.02
C LYS A 28 9.68 -2.60 23.91
N ALA A 29 8.88 -1.56 23.86
CA ALA A 29 7.52 -1.67 23.37
C ALA A 29 7.63 -1.91 21.85
N GLN A 30 7.50 -3.15 21.42
CA GLN A 30 7.10 -3.43 20.05
C GLN A 30 5.83 -2.61 19.85
N ALA A 31 5.90 -1.56 19.01
CA ALA A 31 4.76 -0.76 18.65
C ALA A 31 3.87 -1.61 17.73
N GLN A 32 3.08 -2.49 18.32
CA GLN A 32 1.98 -3.14 17.65
C GLN A 32 0.88 -2.09 17.50
N SER A 33 0.51 -1.77 16.25
CA SER A 33 -0.76 -1.09 16.00
C SER A 33 -1.87 -1.95 16.58
N GLU A 34 -2.90 -1.31 17.14
CA GLU A 34 -4.09 -2.05 17.57
C GLU A 34 -4.63 -2.89 16.41
N PRO A 35 -5.15 -4.10 16.67
CA PRO A 35 -5.77 -4.92 15.64
C PRO A 35 -6.89 -4.13 14.96
N LEU A 36 -6.93 -4.16 13.62
CA LEU A 36 -8.01 -3.52 12.87
C LEU A 36 -9.34 -4.19 13.20
N SER A 37 -10.36 -3.40 13.46
CA SER A 37 -11.71 -3.92 13.70
C SER A 37 -12.30 -4.49 12.40
N GLN A 38 -13.06 -5.58 12.52
CA GLN A 38 -13.83 -6.11 11.39
C GLN A 38 -15.16 -5.37 11.32
N PRO A 39 -15.48 -4.69 10.19
CA PRO A 39 -16.79 -4.09 9.99
C PRO A 39 -17.91 -5.12 9.88
N GLU A 40 -19.13 -4.73 10.17
CA GLU A 40 -20.31 -5.55 9.92
C GLU A 40 -20.43 -5.91 8.43
N VAL A 41 -20.78 -7.15 8.14
CA VAL A 41 -20.84 -7.66 6.77
C VAL A 41 -22.24 -7.45 6.19
N ASN A 42 -22.30 -6.73 5.05
CA ASN A 42 -23.47 -6.62 4.20
C ASN A 42 -23.28 -7.51 2.95
N SER A 43 -23.90 -8.68 2.92
CA SER A 43 -23.79 -9.62 1.79
C SER A 43 -24.31 -9.06 0.47
N ASP A 44 -25.21 -8.07 0.52
CA ASP A 44 -25.80 -7.37 -0.64
C ASP A 44 -25.16 -6.00 -0.87
N GLY A 45 -23.98 -5.78 -0.30
CA GLY A 45 -23.20 -4.55 -0.42
C GLY A 45 -22.71 -4.26 -1.84
N ARG A 46 -22.05 -3.12 -2.01
CA ARG A 46 -21.60 -2.61 -3.33
C ARG A 46 -20.73 -3.58 -4.13
N PHE A 47 -20.08 -4.51 -3.47
CA PHE A 47 -19.19 -5.50 -4.08
C PHE A 47 -19.74 -6.93 -3.98
N ALA A 48 -21.05 -7.09 -3.76
CA ALA A 48 -21.70 -8.39 -3.74
C ALA A 48 -21.42 -9.15 -5.04
N GLY A 49 -20.95 -10.39 -4.91
CA GLY A 49 -20.61 -11.25 -6.06
C GLY A 49 -19.30 -10.91 -6.77
N LYS A 50 -18.55 -9.88 -6.33
CA LYS A 50 -17.26 -9.52 -6.89
C LYS A 50 -16.13 -10.31 -6.26
N VAL A 51 -15.13 -10.67 -7.06
CA VAL A 51 -13.89 -11.32 -6.63
C VAL A 51 -12.77 -10.28 -6.58
N VAL A 52 -12.18 -10.12 -5.41
CA VAL A 52 -11.14 -9.13 -5.13
C VAL A 52 -9.83 -9.82 -4.79
N LEU A 53 -8.80 -9.53 -5.56
CA LEU A 53 -7.43 -10.02 -5.36
C LEU A 53 -6.58 -8.94 -4.67
N ILE A 54 -5.87 -9.28 -3.57
CA ILE A 54 -5.07 -8.29 -2.84
C ILE A 54 -3.68 -8.86 -2.52
N THR A 55 -2.62 -8.14 -2.90
CA THR A 55 -1.28 -8.47 -2.45
C THR A 55 -0.89 -7.71 -1.18
N GLY A 56 -0.19 -8.38 -0.25
CA GLY A 56 0.30 -7.75 0.98
C GLY A 56 -0.78 -7.41 2.01
N ALA A 57 -1.83 -8.24 2.13
CA ALA A 57 -2.96 -7.96 3.02
C ALA A 57 -2.88 -8.63 4.40
N THR A 58 -1.68 -8.94 4.89
CA THR A 58 -1.50 -9.49 6.25
C THR A 58 -1.38 -8.41 7.34
N SER A 59 -1.45 -7.12 6.98
CA SER A 59 -1.49 -5.97 7.92
C SER A 59 -1.74 -4.64 7.17
N GLY A 60 -2.06 -3.58 7.93
CA GLY A 60 -2.09 -2.20 7.46
C GLY A 60 -3.12 -1.96 6.37
N ILE A 61 -2.77 -1.18 5.33
CA ILE A 61 -3.71 -0.79 4.25
C ILE A 61 -4.32 -2.03 3.57
N GLY A 62 -3.49 -3.04 3.26
CA GLY A 62 -3.98 -4.25 2.59
C GLY A 62 -4.98 -5.04 3.43
N GLU A 63 -4.72 -5.20 4.73
CA GLU A 63 -5.66 -5.83 5.66
C GLU A 63 -6.97 -5.03 5.78
N ALA A 64 -6.88 -3.70 5.99
CA ALA A 64 -8.05 -2.84 6.05
C ALA A 64 -8.90 -2.95 4.77
N THR A 65 -8.23 -3.00 3.60
CA THR A 65 -8.89 -3.15 2.30
C THR A 65 -9.59 -4.50 2.20
N ALA A 66 -8.93 -5.60 2.62
CA ALA A 66 -9.54 -6.94 2.60
C ALA A 66 -10.80 -7.00 3.47
N ARG A 67 -10.74 -6.43 4.68
CA ARG A 67 -11.88 -6.37 5.60
C ARG A 67 -13.05 -5.56 5.05
N LEU A 68 -12.78 -4.39 4.48
CA LEU A 68 -13.82 -3.53 3.93
C LEU A 68 -14.47 -4.10 2.67
N PHE A 69 -13.71 -4.71 1.75
CA PHE A 69 -14.30 -5.39 0.59
C PHE A 69 -15.18 -6.56 1.01
N ALA A 70 -14.71 -7.37 1.97
CA ALA A 70 -15.52 -8.49 2.49
C ALA A 70 -16.78 -7.99 3.20
N ALA A 71 -16.70 -6.88 3.93
CA ALA A 71 -17.85 -6.25 4.57
C ALA A 71 -18.90 -5.76 3.56
N GLU A 72 -18.50 -5.40 2.36
CA GLU A 72 -19.37 -5.00 1.25
C GLU A 72 -19.75 -6.16 0.30
N GLY A 73 -19.65 -7.40 0.78
CA GLY A 73 -20.15 -8.60 0.09
C GLY A 73 -19.18 -9.23 -0.92
N ALA A 74 -17.96 -8.72 -1.07
CA ALA A 74 -16.98 -9.31 -1.97
C ALA A 74 -16.43 -10.65 -1.44
N THR A 75 -15.98 -11.49 -2.37
CA THR A 75 -15.09 -12.61 -2.08
C THR A 75 -13.65 -12.14 -2.21
N VAL A 76 -12.89 -12.17 -1.13
CA VAL A 76 -11.51 -11.67 -1.09
C VAL A 76 -10.51 -12.82 -1.13
N HIS A 77 -9.61 -12.81 -2.11
CA HIS A 77 -8.43 -13.67 -2.16
C HIS A 77 -7.18 -12.83 -1.96
N PHE A 78 -6.36 -13.14 -0.97
CA PHE A 78 -5.22 -12.28 -0.68
C PHE A 78 -3.96 -13.06 -0.30
N CYS A 79 -2.81 -12.40 -0.49
CA CYS A 79 -1.53 -13.00 -0.14
C CYS A 79 -0.66 -12.11 0.75
N GLY A 80 0.42 -12.71 1.18
CA GLY A 80 1.54 -12.10 1.89
C GLY A 80 2.48 -13.18 2.42
N ARG A 81 3.65 -12.76 2.93
CA ARG A 81 4.70 -13.68 3.39
C ARG A 81 4.49 -14.22 4.80
N ARG A 82 3.68 -13.53 5.62
CA ARG A 82 3.46 -13.87 7.03
C ARG A 82 2.26 -14.78 7.18
N GLN A 83 2.52 -16.07 7.11
CA GLN A 83 1.47 -17.10 7.04
C GLN A 83 0.49 -17.05 8.21
N GLU A 84 0.97 -16.99 9.45
CA GLU A 84 0.11 -16.96 10.64
C GLU A 84 -0.81 -15.73 10.65
N LEU A 85 -0.27 -14.53 10.36
CA LEU A 85 -1.06 -13.29 10.29
C LEU A 85 -2.08 -13.34 9.15
N GLY A 86 -1.70 -13.90 7.98
CA GLY A 86 -2.62 -14.04 6.86
C GLY A 86 -3.79 -14.96 7.18
N GLN A 87 -3.52 -16.09 7.83
CA GLN A 87 -4.55 -17.02 8.29
C GLN A 87 -5.47 -16.37 9.33
N GLN A 88 -4.92 -15.62 10.28
CA GLN A 88 -5.70 -14.89 11.29
C GLN A 88 -6.63 -13.84 10.66
N VAL A 89 -6.13 -13.06 9.68
CA VAL A 89 -6.95 -12.07 8.95
C VAL A 89 -8.08 -12.78 8.20
N ALA A 90 -7.79 -13.85 7.45
CA ALA A 90 -8.81 -14.59 6.71
C ALA A 90 -9.87 -15.17 7.65
N GLN A 91 -9.44 -15.81 8.75
CA GLN A 91 -10.35 -16.40 9.72
C GLN A 91 -11.24 -15.34 10.36
N SER A 92 -10.68 -14.18 10.77
CA SER A 92 -11.48 -13.13 11.40
C SER A 92 -12.53 -12.52 10.45
N ILE A 93 -12.25 -12.46 9.15
CA ILE A 93 -13.25 -12.06 8.15
C ILE A 93 -14.37 -13.10 8.02
N VAL A 94 -14.00 -14.38 7.99
CA VAL A 94 -14.96 -15.49 7.89
C VAL A 94 -15.83 -15.60 9.15
N ASP A 95 -15.25 -15.44 10.33
CA ASP A 95 -15.99 -15.46 11.61
C ASP A 95 -17.02 -14.32 11.70
N ALA A 96 -16.78 -13.21 11.01
CA ALA A 96 -17.73 -12.12 10.90
C ALA A 96 -18.79 -12.31 9.78
N GLY A 97 -18.78 -13.46 9.09
CA GLY A 97 -19.71 -13.77 8.00
C GLY A 97 -19.26 -13.33 6.62
N GLY A 98 -18.07 -12.77 6.46
CA GLY A 98 -17.49 -12.42 5.17
C GLY A 98 -16.85 -13.61 4.45
N LYS A 99 -16.36 -13.37 3.22
CA LYS A 99 -15.70 -14.39 2.40
C LYS A 99 -14.26 -13.99 2.16
N ALA A 100 -13.31 -14.71 2.74
CA ALA A 100 -11.89 -14.46 2.53
C ALA A 100 -11.09 -15.76 2.46
N THR A 101 -10.04 -15.78 1.64
CA THR A 101 -9.04 -16.83 1.58
C THR A 101 -7.65 -16.24 1.52
N TYR A 102 -6.75 -16.81 2.27
CA TYR A 102 -5.34 -16.45 2.28
C TYR A 102 -4.51 -17.52 1.55
N GLN A 103 -3.56 -17.06 0.74
CA GLN A 103 -2.53 -17.91 0.13
C GLN A 103 -1.16 -17.27 0.40
N PRO A 104 -0.16 -18.02 0.91
CA PRO A 104 1.19 -17.46 1.06
C PRO A 104 1.80 -17.18 -0.31
N ALA A 105 2.36 -15.98 -0.49
CA ALA A 105 3.14 -15.62 -1.67
C ALA A 105 4.09 -14.46 -1.39
N ASP A 106 5.29 -14.54 -1.96
CA ASP A 106 6.26 -13.45 -2.05
C ASP A 106 6.19 -12.84 -3.45
N VAL A 107 5.77 -11.59 -3.55
CA VAL A 107 5.63 -10.87 -4.83
C VAL A 107 6.96 -10.68 -5.59
N ARG A 108 8.10 -10.97 -4.96
CA ARG A 108 9.42 -11.00 -5.61
C ARG A 108 9.65 -12.27 -6.43
N ASN A 109 8.88 -13.32 -6.19
CA ASN A 109 8.97 -14.60 -6.88
C ASN A 109 7.85 -14.70 -7.93
N GLU A 110 8.23 -14.77 -9.20
CA GLU A 110 7.29 -14.80 -10.31
C GLU A 110 6.37 -16.02 -10.27
N ASP A 111 6.91 -17.20 -9.94
CA ASP A 111 6.13 -18.43 -9.87
C ASP A 111 5.09 -18.39 -8.74
N GLU A 112 5.43 -17.77 -7.61
CA GLU A 112 4.49 -17.60 -6.50
C GLU A 112 3.38 -16.59 -6.83
N VAL A 113 3.70 -15.49 -7.54
CA VAL A 113 2.69 -14.54 -8.03
C VAL A 113 1.75 -15.23 -9.02
N LYS A 114 2.30 -15.98 -9.98
CA LYS A 114 1.51 -16.75 -10.94
C LYS A 114 0.61 -17.76 -10.24
N ALA A 115 1.14 -18.51 -9.28
CA ALA A 115 0.37 -19.48 -8.50
C ALA A 115 -0.71 -18.82 -7.66
N PHE A 116 -0.48 -17.63 -7.13
CA PHE A 116 -1.46 -16.86 -6.37
C PHE A 116 -2.63 -16.39 -7.25
N VAL A 117 -2.34 -15.84 -8.42
CA VAL A 117 -3.37 -15.41 -9.40
C VAL A 117 -4.16 -16.62 -9.90
N ASN A 118 -3.47 -17.70 -10.32
CA ASN A 118 -4.13 -18.94 -10.76
C ASN A 118 -5.00 -19.55 -9.66
N GLY A 119 -4.54 -19.56 -8.41
CA GLY A 119 -5.31 -20.06 -7.26
C GLY A 119 -6.61 -19.29 -7.01
N CYS A 120 -6.63 -17.98 -7.34
CA CYS A 120 -7.86 -17.19 -7.37
C CYS A 120 -8.80 -17.64 -8.49
N VAL A 121 -8.27 -17.76 -9.70
CA VAL A 121 -9.06 -18.17 -10.89
C VAL A 121 -9.61 -19.59 -10.74
N ASP A 122 -8.80 -20.55 -10.31
CA ASP A 122 -9.21 -21.94 -10.09
C ASP A 122 -10.36 -22.05 -9.08
N ARG A 123 -10.40 -21.15 -8.10
CA ARG A 123 -11.39 -21.17 -7.02
C ARG A 123 -12.63 -20.36 -7.33
N TYR A 124 -12.49 -19.24 -8.02
CA TYR A 124 -13.57 -18.25 -8.17
C TYR A 124 -13.89 -17.90 -9.63
N GLY A 125 -13.10 -18.35 -10.59
CA GLY A 125 -13.34 -18.21 -12.03
C GLY A 125 -13.02 -16.83 -12.62
N THR A 126 -12.77 -15.81 -11.80
CA THR A 126 -12.56 -14.42 -12.27
C THR A 126 -11.72 -13.61 -11.29
N ILE A 127 -11.30 -12.43 -11.72
CA ILE A 127 -10.79 -11.33 -10.88
C ILE A 127 -11.50 -10.06 -11.36
N ASP A 128 -12.43 -9.54 -10.57
CA ASP A 128 -13.11 -8.26 -10.86
C ASP A 128 -12.28 -7.05 -10.44
N VAL A 129 -11.55 -7.17 -9.31
CA VAL A 129 -10.73 -6.11 -8.75
C VAL A 129 -9.39 -6.68 -8.31
N ALA A 130 -8.30 -5.99 -8.63
CA ALA A 130 -6.99 -6.29 -8.09
C ALA A 130 -6.43 -5.06 -7.34
N PHE A 131 -5.93 -5.28 -6.13
CA PHE A 131 -5.21 -4.26 -5.35
C PHE A 131 -3.76 -4.69 -5.12
N ASN A 132 -2.85 -4.11 -5.89
CA ASN A 132 -1.42 -4.35 -5.80
C ASN A 132 -0.80 -3.48 -4.71
N ASN A 133 -0.82 -3.99 -3.48
CA ASN A 133 -0.45 -3.24 -2.28
C ASN A 133 0.85 -3.71 -1.63
N ALA A 134 1.31 -4.92 -1.89
CA ALA A 134 2.54 -5.43 -1.28
C ALA A 134 3.72 -4.46 -1.45
N GLY A 135 4.39 -4.15 -0.35
CA GLY A 135 5.52 -3.22 -0.35
C GLY A 135 6.30 -3.28 0.95
N ILE A 136 7.51 -2.74 0.89
CA ILE A 136 8.41 -2.56 2.03
C ILE A 136 8.99 -1.15 2.02
N GLU A 137 9.33 -0.64 3.19
CA GLU A 137 10.16 0.55 3.38
C GLU A 137 11.64 0.26 3.06
N SER A 138 12.45 1.30 2.87
CA SER A 138 13.91 1.19 2.85
C SER A 138 14.54 1.72 4.13
N SER A 139 15.71 1.19 4.48
CA SER A 139 16.50 1.73 5.60
C SER A 139 16.97 3.14 5.29
N PRO A 140 16.94 4.08 6.29
CA PRO A 140 17.33 5.47 6.05
C PRO A 140 18.86 5.59 5.88
N LYS A 141 19.31 5.74 4.64
CA LYS A 141 20.72 5.95 4.25
C LYS A 141 20.79 6.93 3.10
N THR A 142 21.87 7.70 3.01
CA THR A 142 22.13 8.53 1.84
C THR A 142 22.31 7.65 0.59
N ILE A 143 22.13 8.21 -0.60
CA ILE A 143 22.20 7.44 -1.85
C ILE A 143 23.55 6.74 -2.03
N ALA A 144 24.63 7.35 -1.53
CA ALA A 144 25.98 6.79 -1.59
C ALA A 144 26.21 5.64 -0.59
N GLU A 145 25.39 5.54 0.46
CA GLU A 145 25.48 4.52 1.51
C GLU A 145 24.51 3.38 1.30
N GLN A 146 23.54 3.52 0.36
CA GLN A 146 22.62 2.44 0.03
C GLN A 146 23.37 1.25 -0.55
N THR A 147 23.04 0.05 -0.10
CA THR A 147 23.61 -1.17 -0.68
C THR A 147 22.80 -1.61 -1.89
N PHE A 148 23.44 -2.33 -2.81
CA PHE A 148 22.77 -2.90 -3.97
C PHE A 148 21.69 -3.91 -3.55
N GLU A 149 21.95 -4.69 -2.50
CA GLU A 149 20.98 -5.63 -1.93
C GLU A 149 19.72 -4.92 -1.42
N GLU A 150 19.88 -3.81 -0.70
CA GLU A 150 18.72 -2.98 -0.25
C GLU A 150 17.95 -2.43 -1.44
N TRP A 151 18.65 -1.90 -2.45
CA TRP A 151 18.04 -1.42 -3.68
C TRP A 151 17.23 -2.53 -4.36
N GLU A 152 17.82 -3.69 -4.59
CA GLU A 152 17.13 -4.82 -5.24
C GLU A 152 15.94 -5.31 -4.41
N ASN A 153 16.09 -5.43 -3.10
CA ASN A 153 15.02 -5.89 -2.24
C ASN A 153 13.79 -4.98 -2.33
N VAL A 154 14.00 -3.65 -2.30
CA VAL A 154 12.92 -2.67 -2.38
C VAL A 154 12.31 -2.61 -3.79
N MET A 155 13.14 -2.54 -4.83
CA MET A 155 12.68 -2.49 -6.22
C MET A 155 11.95 -3.78 -6.61
N ASN A 156 12.48 -4.94 -6.24
CA ASN A 156 11.86 -6.23 -6.52
C ASN A 156 10.52 -6.41 -5.80
N THR A 157 10.38 -5.86 -4.59
CA THR A 157 9.11 -5.94 -3.86
C THR A 157 8.09 -4.91 -4.40
N ASN A 158 8.47 -3.63 -4.44
CA ASN A 158 7.53 -2.54 -4.63
C ASN A 158 7.19 -2.27 -6.10
N ALA A 159 8.16 -2.41 -7.02
CA ALA A 159 7.99 -2.12 -8.44
C ALA A 159 7.80 -3.41 -9.26
N ARG A 160 8.77 -4.36 -9.18
CA ARG A 160 8.67 -5.62 -9.92
C ARG A 160 7.47 -6.45 -9.45
N GLY A 161 7.16 -6.45 -8.15
CA GLY A 161 5.98 -7.14 -7.62
C GLY A 161 4.68 -6.63 -8.23
N VAL A 162 4.51 -5.32 -8.39
CA VAL A 162 3.35 -4.73 -9.08
C VAL A 162 3.32 -5.12 -10.57
N PHE A 163 4.47 -5.07 -11.24
CA PHE A 163 4.59 -5.51 -12.63
C PHE A 163 4.18 -6.98 -12.79
N LEU A 164 4.69 -7.88 -11.96
CA LEU A 164 4.38 -9.31 -12.01
C LEU A 164 2.90 -9.57 -11.70
N SER A 165 2.32 -8.87 -10.72
CA SER A 165 0.89 -8.97 -10.43
C SER A 165 0.05 -8.61 -11.65
N MET A 166 0.25 -7.42 -12.23
CA MET A 166 -0.47 -7.01 -13.43
C MET A 166 -0.23 -7.94 -14.62
N LYS A 167 0.99 -8.48 -14.79
CA LYS A 167 1.31 -9.45 -15.86
C LYS A 167 0.39 -10.67 -15.87
N TYR A 168 -0.03 -11.13 -14.69
CA TYR A 168 -0.88 -12.30 -14.55
C TYR A 168 -2.36 -11.95 -14.33
N GLU A 169 -2.68 -10.77 -13.78
CA GLU A 169 -4.05 -10.29 -13.59
C GLU A 169 -4.71 -9.87 -14.90
N LEU A 170 -3.99 -9.13 -15.74
CA LEU A 170 -4.51 -8.55 -16.98
C LEU A 170 -5.07 -9.62 -17.97
N PRO A 171 -4.39 -10.74 -18.24
CA PRO A 171 -4.96 -11.80 -19.08
C PRO A 171 -6.28 -12.35 -18.54
N VAL A 172 -6.38 -12.56 -17.23
CA VAL A 172 -7.61 -13.03 -16.58
C VAL A 172 -8.75 -12.03 -16.78
N MET A 173 -8.49 -10.74 -16.53
CA MET A 173 -9.49 -9.70 -16.72
C MET A 173 -9.93 -9.55 -18.18
N LEU A 174 -9.01 -9.74 -19.16
CA LEU A 174 -9.35 -9.77 -20.59
C LEU A 174 -10.31 -10.91 -20.90
N ASP A 175 -10.04 -12.09 -20.39
CA ASP A 175 -10.84 -13.30 -20.65
C ASP A 175 -12.22 -13.23 -19.96
N THR A 176 -12.35 -12.50 -18.87
CA THR A 176 -13.59 -12.38 -18.07
C THR A 176 -14.38 -11.10 -18.32
N GLY A 177 -13.92 -10.25 -19.28
CA GLY A 177 -14.71 -9.11 -19.79
C GLY A 177 -14.39 -7.77 -19.11
N GLY A 178 -13.31 -7.66 -18.37
CA GLY A 178 -12.84 -6.40 -17.79
C GLY A 178 -12.64 -6.45 -16.30
N GLY A 179 -12.26 -5.30 -15.71
CA GLY A 179 -11.99 -5.21 -14.27
C GLY A 179 -11.39 -3.87 -13.85
N ALA A 180 -10.98 -3.78 -12.59
CA ALA A 180 -10.30 -2.63 -12.06
C ALA A 180 -9.02 -3.04 -11.32
N ILE A 181 -7.88 -2.47 -11.70
CA ILE A 181 -6.60 -2.63 -11.02
C ILE A 181 -6.24 -1.32 -10.30
N ILE A 182 -5.95 -1.42 -9.03
CA ILE A 182 -5.46 -0.31 -8.22
C ILE A 182 -4.05 -0.65 -7.72
N ASN A 183 -3.08 0.21 -8.00
CA ASN A 183 -1.71 0.05 -7.54
C ASN A 183 -1.42 0.99 -6.37
N ASN A 184 -0.85 0.48 -5.28
CA ASN A 184 -0.51 1.29 -4.12
C ASN A 184 0.85 1.96 -4.31
N SER A 185 0.84 3.26 -4.67
CA SER A 185 2.03 4.09 -4.73
C SER A 185 2.32 4.74 -3.36
N SER A 186 2.66 6.01 -3.34
CA SER A 186 2.98 6.81 -2.14
C SER A 186 3.14 8.27 -2.52
N VAL A 187 3.06 9.19 -1.56
CA VAL A 187 3.60 10.54 -1.69
C VAL A 187 5.04 10.53 -2.22
N SER A 188 5.83 9.51 -1.86
CA SER A 188 7.20 9.31 -2.38
C SER A 188 7.26 8.92 -3.87
N GLY A 189 6.13 8.67 -4.51
CA GLY A 189 6.02 8.49 -5.96
C GLY A 189 5.92 9.80 -6.73
N HIS A 190 5.79 10.95 -6.05
CA HIS A 190 5.70 12.29 -6.61
C HIS A 190 6.87 13.18 -6.22
N VAL A 191 7.34 13.04 -4.98
CA VAL A 191 8.43 13.86 -4.43
C VAL A 191 9.52 12.97 -3.85
N GLY A 192 10.76 13.47 -3.86
CA GLY A 192 11.88 12.81 -3.23
C GLY A 192 11.91 13.06 -1.73
N PHE A 193 12.13 12.00 -0.97
CA PHE A 193 12.48 12.10 0.45
C PHE A 193 13.94 11.71 0.63
N SER A 194 14.67 12.52 1.40
CA SER A 194 16.05 12.21 1.75
C SER A 194 16.15 10.85 2.43
N THR A 195 17.22 10.15 2.15
CA THR A 195 17.62 8.86 2.77
C THR A 195 16.82 7.63 2.38
N ILE A 196 15.76 7.72 1.58
CA ILE A 196 14.95 6.57 1.13
C ILE A 196 14.88 6.45 -0.40
N SER A 197 16.02 6.62 -1.08
CA SER A 197 16.10 6.62 -2.54
C SER A 197 15.51 5.36 -3.20
N PRO A 198 15.74 4.11 -2.71
CA PRO A 198 15.13 2.93 -3.33
C PRO A 198 13.61 2.94 -3.23
N TYR A 199 13.06 3.37 -2.09
CA TYR A 199 11.62 3.46 -1.90
C TYR A 199 10.99 4.50 -2.83
N SER A 200 11.54 5.72 -2.87
CA SER A 200 11.04 6.78 -3.75
C SER A 200 11.08 6.37 -5.22
N ALA A 201 12.21 5.80 -5.68
CA ALA A 201 12.33 5.30 -7.05
C ALA A 201 11.29 4.22 -7.37
N SER A 202 11.07 3.26 -6.44
CA SER A 202 10.08 2.20 -6.63
C SER A 202 8.66 2.73 -6.75
N LYS A 203 8.30 3.77 -5.97
CA LYS A 203 6.95 4.34 -6.00
C LYS A 203 6.70 5.23 -7.22
N HIS A 204 7.70 5.92 -7.75
CA HIS A 204 7.64 6.55 -9.07
C HIS A 204 7.42 5.52 -10.19
N ALA A 205 8.12 4.37 -10.11
CA ALA A 205 7.93 3.28 -11.08
C ALA A 205 6.49 2.73 -11.06
N VAL A 206 5.86 2.61 -9.90
CA VAL A 206 4.45 2.18 -9.79
C VAL A 206 3.50 3.12 -10.53
N ILE A 207 3.67 4.44 -10.38
CA ILE A 207 2.85 5.43 -11.10
C ILE A 207 3.05 5.29 -12.61
N SER A 208 4.31 5.11 -13.06
CA SER A 208 4.61 4.91 -14.48
C SER A 208 3.97 3.64 -15.04
N LEU A 209 4.13 2.51 -14.34
CA LEU A 209 3.52 1.22 -14.71
C LEU A 209 1.98 1.33 -14.81
N THR A 210 1.36 2.05 -13.88
CA THR A 210 -0.08 2.31 -13.87
C THR A 210 -0.53 3.01 -15.15
N LYS A 211 0.18 4.07 -15.54
CA LYS A 211 -0.15 4.85 -16.75
C LYS A 211 0.02 4.03 -18.02
N VAL A 212 1.09 3.23 -18.12
CA VAL A 212 1.34 2.36 -19.28
C VAL A 212 0.23 1.31 -19.40
N ALA A 213 -0.07 0.59 -18.31
CA ALA A 213 -1.13 -0.41 -18.33
C ALA A 213 -2.51 0.20 -18.65
N ALA A 214 -2.79 1.39 -18.15
CA ALA A 214 -4.04 2.10 -18.48
C ALA A 214 -4.15 2.40 -19.98
N LEU A 215 -3.07 2.86 -20.63
CA LEU A 215 -3.04 3.12 -22.08
C LEU A 215 -3.24 1.85 -22.91
N GLU A 216 -2.73 0.71 -22.46
CA GLU A 216 -2.79 -0.57 -23.18
C GLU A 216 -4.14 -1.29 -23.04
N TYR A 217 -4.90 -1.03 -21.96
CA TYR A 217 -6.05 -1.85 -21.58
C TYR A 217 -7.37 -1.09 -21.38
N ALA A 218 -7.38 0.24 -21.43
CA ALA A 218 -8.61 1.02 -21.21
C ALA A 218 -9.73 0.70 -22.23
N ASP A 219 -9.38 0.47 -23.50
CA ASP A 219 -10.31 0.09 -24.55
C ASP A 219 -10.86 -1.35 -24.41
N LYS A 220 -10.33 -2.11 -23.47
CA LYS A 220 -10.69 -3.49 -23.15
C LYS A 220 -11.49 -3.61 -21.86
N ASN A 221 -12.12 -2.52 -21.41
CA ASN A 221 -12.91 -2.46 -20.18
C ASN A 221 -12.09 -2.78 -18.90
N ILE A 222 -10.77 -2.53 -18.92
CA ILE A 222 -9.91 -2.66 -17.73
C ILE A 222 -9.42 -1.27 -17.33
N ARG A 223 -9.79 -0.83 -16.15
CA ARG A 223 -9.32 0.44 -15.58
C ARG A 223 -8.13 0.18 -14.69
N VAL A 224 -7.03 0.85 -14.95
CA VAL A 224 -5.81 0.77 -14.12
C VAL A 224 -5.52 2.15 -13.54
N ASN A 225 -5.49 2.26 -12.22
CA ASN A 225 -5.22 3.49 -11.49
C ASN A 225 -4.25 3.23 -10.35
N SER A 226 -3.72 4.30 -9.76
CA SER A 226 -2.96 4.22 -8.51
C SER A 226 -3.52 5.15 -7.44
N ILE A 227 -3.17 4.86 -6.21
CA ILE A 227 -3.43 5.70 -5.05
C ILE A 227 -2.11 5.98 -4.35
N SER A 228 -1.89 7.22 -3.97
CA SER A 228 -0.66 7.70 -3.30
C SER A 228 -0.95 8.17 -1.88
N PRO A 229 -0.85 7.28 -0.88
CA PRO A 229 -0.98 7.68 0.51
C PRO A 229 0.18 8.57 0.99
N GLY A 230 -0.12 9.43 1.96
CA GLY A 230 0.88 10.07 2.83
C GLY A 230 1.27 9.16 4.00
N ALA A 231 1.39 9.74 5.20
CA ALA A 231 1.61 8.98 6.43
C ALA A 231 0.31 8.28 6.87
N VAL A 232 0.34 6.94 6.88
CA VAL A 232 -0.78 6.08 7.29
C VAL A 232 -0.36 5.27 8.50
N ASP A 233 -1.16 5.21 9.56
CA ASP A 233 -0.86 4.46 10.78
C ASP A 233 -0.84 2.95 10.54
N THR A 234 0.30 2.46 10.18
CA THR A 234 0.56 1.06 9.83
C THR A 234 1.81 0.56 10.57
N PRO A 235 1.97 -0.76 10.69
CA PRO A 235 3.23 -1.30 11.20
C PRO A 235 4.46 -0.87 10.38
N MET A 236 4.31 -0.60 9.08
CA MET A 236 5.37 -0.08 8.22
C MET A 236 5.78 1.33 8.66
N LEU A 237 4.83 2.26 8.80
CA LEU A 237 5.14 3.63 9.24
C LEU A 237 5.78 3.63 10.63
N ARG A 238 5.25 2.86 11.58
CA ARG A 238 5.79 2.79 12.93
C ARG A 238 7.24 2.29 12.98
N ARG A 239 7.61 1.32 12.12
CA ARG A 239 9.03 0.89 11.98
C ARG A 239 9.89 2.00 11.37
N ALA A 240 9.40 2.68 10.33
CA ALA A 240 10.11 3.80 9.71
C ALA A 240 10.34 4.95 10.70
N LEU A 241 9.33 5.34 11.49
CA LEU A 241 9.45 6.37 12.54
C LEU A 241 10.49 5.99 13.59
N SER A 242 10.52 4.73 14.02
CA SER A 242 11.54 4.22 14.94
C SER A 242 12.94 4.33 14.33
N ALA A 243 13.11 4.02 13.06
CA ALA A 243 14.39 4.13 12.34
C ALA A 243 14.83 5.59 12.14
N TRP A 244 13.90 6.53 12.03
CA TRP A 244 14.15 7.97 11.91
C TRP A 244 14.21 8.68 13.29
N ASN A 245 14.04 7.96 14.38
CA ASN A 245 14.00 8.50 15.74
C ASN A 245 12.99 9.66 15.89
N THR A 246 11.78 9.46 15.38
CA THR A 246 10.65 10.40 15.43
C THR A 246 9.35 9.65 15.77
N ASP A 247 8.25 10.37 15.89
CA ASP A 247 6.94 9.84 16.27
C ASP A 247 5.80 10.31 15.34
N LEU A 248 4.60 9.74 15.55
CA LEU A 248 3.41 10.04 14.77
C LEU A 248 2.96 11.50 14.93
N GLU A 249 3.07 12.07 16.12
CA GLU A 249 2.63 13.43 16.41
C GLU A 249 3.49 14.45 15.68
N THR A 250 4.80 14.26 15.69
CA THR A 250 5.76 15.10 14.96
C THR A 250 5.51 15.04 13.47
N VAL A 251 5.38 13.83 12.88
CA VAL A 251 5.15 13.67 11.44
C VAL A 251 3.78 14.21 11.02
N ALA A 252 2.76 14.13 11.87
CA ALA A 252 1.44 14.69 11.58
C ALA A 252 1.48 16.20 11.30
N GLN A 253 2.43 16.93 11.89
CA GLN A 253 2.56 18.38 11.68
C GLN A 253 3.02 18.75 10.27
N ASP A 254 3.64 17.83 9.54
CA ASP A 254 4.06 18.06 8.15
C ASP A 254 2.89 18.01 7.17
N TYR A 255 1.76 17.43 7.57
CA TYR A 255 0.57 17.28 6.72
C TYR A 255 -0.44 18.41 6.98
N PRO A 256 -1.06 18.99 5.92
CA PRO A 256 -2.10 20.00 6.08
C PRO A 256 -3.25 19.58 6.99
N ILE A 257 -3.66 18.31 6.93
CA ILE A 257 -4.74 17.77 7.78
C ILE A 257 -4.34 17.60 9.26
N LYS A 258 -3.07 17.82 9.63
CA LYS A 258 -2.51 17.77 11.00
C LYS A 258 -2.80 16.47 11.76
N ARG A 259 -2.94 15.37 11.05
CA ARG A 259 -3.09 14.04 11.62
C ARG A 259 -2.51 12.96 10.69
N ILE A 260 -2.26 11.81 11.24
CA ILE A 260 -1.96 10.60 10.49
C ILE A 260 -3.28 10.00 9.96
N VAL A 261 -3.22 9.44 8.76
CA VAL A 261 -4.39 8.82 8.10
C VAL A 261 -4.58 7.40 8.62
N ALA A 262 -5.83 6.99 8.83
CA ALA A 262 -6.13 5.61 9.18
C ALA A 262 -6.08 4.71 7.92
N PRO A 263 -5.65 3.42 8.04
CA PRO A 263 -5.64 2.48 6.91
C PRO A 263 -6.98 2.36 6.20
N GLU A 264 -8.09 2.44 6.93
CA GLU A 264 -9.46 2.36 6.40
C GLU A 264 -9.82 3.55 5.50
N GLU A 265 -9.21 4.71 5.71
CA GLU A 265 -9.44 5.89 4.86
C GLU A 265 -8.85 5.65 3.46
N ILE A 266 -7.65 5.04 3.39
CA ILE A 266 -7.03 4.64 2.12
C ILE A 266 -7.83 3.50 1.47
N ALA A 267 -8.27 2.51 2.26
CA ALA A 267 -9.06 1.40 1.76
C ALA A 267 -10.38 1.87 1.12
N ARG A 268 -11.05 2.89 1.67
CA ARG A 268 -12.23 3.51 1.04
C ARG A 268 -11.90 4.17 -0.30
N GLY A 269 -10.75 4.81 -0.43
CA GLY A 269 -10.25 5.33 -1.70
C GLY A 269 -10.02 4.23 -2.75
N VAL A 270 -9.44 3.10 -2.33
CA VAL A 270 -9.27 1.91 -3.18
C VAL A 270 -10.63 1.37 -3.64
N MET A 271 -11.59 1.26 -2.73
CA MET A 271 -12.95 0.79 -3.06
C MET A 271 -13.67 1.72 -4.02
N TRP A 272 -13.51 3.05 -3.86
CA TRP A 272 -14.07 4.01 -4.82
C TRP A 272 -13.47 3.82 -6.21
N LEU A 273 -12.15 3.72 -6.33
CA LEU A 273 -11.48 3.45 -7.60
C LEU A 273 -11.91 2.10 -8.23
N ALA A 274 -12.21 1.10 -7.40
CA ALA A 274 -12.66 -0.22 -7.83
C ALA A 274 -14.14 -0.24 -8.27
N SER A 275 -14.96 0.67 -7.77
CA SER A 275 -16.41 0.71 -8.05
C SER A 275 -16.69 1.13 -9.50
N ALA A 276 -17.96 1.00 -9.91
CA ALA A 276 -18.43 1.45 -11.22
C ALA A 276 -18.66 2.98 -11.32
N GLU A 277 -18.53 3.71 -10.22
CA GLU A 277 -18.79 5.16 -10.18
C GLU A 277 -17.78 5.97 -10.99
N PRO A 278 -16.43 5.78 -10.80
CA PRO A 278 -15.43 6.58 -11.50
C PRO A 278 -15.08 6.00 -12.88
N ILE A 279 -16.07 5.74 -13.74
CA ILE A 279 -15.86 5.03 -15.01
C ILE A 279 -14.86 5.72 -15.94
N ALA A 280 -14.76 7.05 -15.88
CA ALA A 280 -13.83 7.84 -16.69
C ALA A 280 -12.44 8.03 -16.00
N VAL A 281 -12.25 7.47 -14.80
CA VAL A 281 -10.97 7.57 -14.07
C VAL A 281 -10.08 6.41 -14.50
N VAL A 282 -9.13 6.70 -15.38
CA VAL A 282 -8.21 5.73 -16.00
C VAL A 282 -6.80 6.33 -16.10
N GLY A 283 -5.80 5.60 -15.67
CA GLY A 283 -4.39 6.01 -15.72
C GLY A 283 -4.04 7.14 -14.76
N THR A 284 -4.92 7.42 -13.80
CA THR A 284 -4.68 8.48 -12.81
C THR A 284 -3.98 7.94 -11.57
N ASP A 285 -3.33 8.84 -10.84
CA ASP A 285 -2.90 8.62 -9.47
C ASP A 285 -3.72 9.52 -8.54
N ILE A 286 -4.38 8.91 -7.57
CA ILE A 286 -5.18 9.65 -6.59
C ILE A 286 -4.30 10.09 -5.43
N ASP A 287 -4.20 11.41 -5.24
CA ASP A 287 -3.56 12.00 -4.07
C ASP A 287 -4.40 11.72 -2.81
N ALA A 288 -3.91 10.81 -1.97
CA ALA A 288 -4.45 10.49 -0.66
C ALA A 288 -3.47 10.89 0.47
N THR A 289 -2.70 11.97 0.23
CA THR A 289 -1.61 12.40 1.12
C THR A 289 -2.08 13.29 2.27
N GLY A 290 -3.38 13.62 2.37
CA GLY A 290 -3.83 14.63 3.34
C GLY A 290 -3.33 16.04 3.02
N GLY A 291 -3.17 16.35 1.73
CA GLY A 291 -2.77 17.63 1.19
C GLY A 291 -1.26 17.87 1.15
N TYR A 292 -0.43 16.87 1.40
CA TYR A 292 1.04 17.04 1.38
C TYR A 292 1.54 17.53 0.01
N LEU A 293 0.95 17.06 -1.09
CA LEU A 293 1.35 17.43 -2.45
C LEU A 293 0.78 18.78 -2.93
N THR A 294 -0.01 19.47 -2.11
CA THR A 294 -0.58 20.79 -2.46
C THR A 294 0.32 21.97 -2.04
N LYS A 295 1.49 21.72 -1.47
CA LYS A 295 2.43 22.72 -0.97
C LYS A 295 3.35 23.21 -2.09
#